data_10721d29176497f74b73f5e55631a48d
#
_entry.id   10721d29176497f74b73f5e55631a48d
#
_cell.length_a   1.000
_cell.length_b   1.000
_cell.length_c   1.000
_cell.angle_alpha   90.00
_cell.angle_beta   90.00
_cell.angle_gamma   90.00
#
_symmetry.space_group_name_H-M   'P 1'
#
loop_
_entity.id
_entity.type
_entity.pdbx_description
1 polymer ?
#
loop_
_entity_poly.entity_id
_entity_poly.type
_entity_poly.pdbx_seq_one_letter_code
_entity_poly.pdbx_strand_id
1 'polypeptide(L)'
;MGLVPKFKVIEGWEKLPKGYVHKDVDGVAVDSKDNVYLMTRQDARVIVYDREGNFIRSWGEGLFTPRTHGIAIAEDMVYTVDDGDHTVRKFTPEGKQTMMLGTPGKCSDTGYDGKNIASIQKGGPPFNRPTDVAVAPDGELYVCDGYGNARVHRFKGDGTLIQSWGEPGIGPGQFHLPHGIGVAPDNRVFVTDRENDRIHIYTRDGQLLDTWTHVQRPTDISFGKDGLVYVSELWWRVGQSSFVHGEIKWDLPGRVSIFDLKGNVITRWGGADREAPGYFVAPHTLCLDSRGDMYVGEVTWTFGVSRGGVREDAHTFQKFARG
;
A
#
# COMPACT_ATOMS: atom_id res chain seq x y z
N MET A 1 -23.12 13.39 -14.77
CA MET A 1 -21.78 12.80 -14.90
C MET A 1 -20.81 13.70 -14.15
N GLY A 2 -20.15 13.23 -13.09
CA GLY A 2 -19.07 13.96 -12.45
C GLY A 2 -17.92 14.18 -13.43
N LEU A 3 -17.19 15.27 -13.28
CA LEU A 3 -15.99 15.52 -14.09
C LEU A 3 -14.96 14.41 -13.80
N VAL A 4 -14.40 13.81 -14.84
CA VAL A 4 -13.28 12.87 -14.71
C VAL A 4 -12.09 13.63 -14.13
N PRO A 5 -11.53 13.24 -12.97
CA PRO A 5 -10.40 13.95 -12.38
C PRO A 5 -9.19 13.89 -13.32
N LYS A 6 -8.54 15.03 -13.49
CA LYS A 6 -7.31 15.17 -14.28
C LYS A 6 -6.14 15.40 -13.34
N PHE A 7 -5.01 14.79 -13.65
CA PHE A 7 -3.80 14.92 -12.86
C PHE A 7 -2.63 15.37 -13.75
N LYS A 8 -1.79 16.22 -13.17
CA LYS A 8 -0.54 16.66 -13.80
C LYS A 8 0.60 16.36 -12.83
N VAL A 9 1.61 15.61 -13.29
CA VAL A 9 2.82 15.37 -12.49
C VAL A 9 3.55 16.69 -12.22
N ILE A 10 4.03 16.84 -11.00
CA ILE A 10 4.84 17.99 -10.53
C ILE A 10 6.27 17.51 -10.38
N GLU A 11 7.05 17.68 -11.43
CA GLU A 11 8.46 17.34 -11.44
C GLU A 11 9.25 18.19 -10.43
N GLY A 12 10.20 17.58 -9.72
CA GLY A 12 11.04 18.26 -8.74
C GLY A 12 10.28 18.77 -7.51
N TRP A 13 9.09 18.25 -7.22
CA TRP A 13 8.36 18.62 -6.01
C TRP A 13 9.16 18.33 -4.75
N GLU A 14 9.74 17.15 -4.67
CA GLU A 14 10.49 16.70 -3.51
C GLU A 14 11.86 17.36 -3.44
N LYS A 15 12.18 17.99 -2.30
CA LYS A 15 13.47 18.58 -1.99
C LYS A 15 14.24 17.67 -1.04
N LEU A 16 14.67 16.52 -1.56
CA LEU A 16 15.37 15.51 -0.80
C LEU A 16 16.71 16.05 -0.27
N PRO A 17 17.02 15.95 1.04
CA PRO A 17 18.27 16.42 1.59
C PRO A 17 19.48 15.72 0.98
N LYS A 18 20.60 16.46 0.88
CA LYS A 18 21.85 15.90 0.37
C LYS A 18 22.27 14.64 1.15
N GLY A 19 22.55 13.57 0.43
CA GLY A 19 22.95 12.28 0.98
C GLY A 19 21.79 11.35 1.33
N TYR A 20 20.55 11.79 1.18
CA TYR A 20 19.39 10.93 1.28
C TYR A 20 19.11 10.27 -0.08
N VAL A 21 18.65 9.05 -0.04
CA VAL A 21 18.12 8.32 -1.20
C VAL A 21 16.93 7.50 -0.74
N HIS A 22 15.99 7.19 -1.60
CA HIS A 22 14.83 6.39 -1.22
C HIS A 22 15.08 4.89 -1.36
N LYS A 23 15.75 4.48 -2.44
CA LYS A 23 15.80 3.11 -2.94
C LYS A 23 14.41 2.63 -3.37
N ASP A 24 13.48 2.45 -2.42
CA ASP A 24 12.05 2.24 -2.64
C ASP A 24 11.27 3.19 -1.73
N VAL A 25 10.13 3.70 -2.19
CA VAL A 25 9.10 4.34 -1.37
C VAL A 25 7.93 3.36 -1.28
N ASP A 26 7.83 2.69 -0.16
CA ASP A 26 6.91 1.58 0.05
C ASP A 26 5.64 1.97 0.83
N GLY A 27 5.62 3.17 1.39
CA GLY A 27 4.44 3.75 2.01
C GLY A 27 4.39 5.27 1.85
N VAL A 28 3.21 5.83 1.64
CA VAL A 28 2.96 7.28 1.62
C VAL A 28 1.65 7.61 2.34
N ALA A 29 1.69 8.61 3.22
CA ALA A 29 0.51 9.11 3.93
C ALA A 29 0.60 10.63 4.13
N VAL A 30 -0.54 11.26 4.41
CA VAL A 30 -0.66 12.71 4.60
C VAL A 30 -1.35 13.00 5.93
N ASP A 31 -0.81 13.93 6.72
CA ASP A 31 -1.41 14.36 7.98
C ASP A 31 -2.49 15.46 7.79
N SER A 32 -3.10 15.91 8.89
CA SER A 32 -4.16 16.94 8.87
C SER A 32 -3.70 18.31 8.37
N LYS A 33 -2.38 18.54 8.30
CA LYS A 33 -1.75 19.78 7.81
C LYS A 33 -1.23 19.67 6.38
N ASP A 34 -1.54 18.56 5.71
CA ASP A 34 -1.01 18.20 4.39
C ASP A 34 0.52 17.97 4.39
N ASN A 35 1.14 17.64 5.53
CA ASN A 35 2.51 17.14 5.51
C ASN A 35 2.51 15.71 4.96
N VAL A 36 3.49 15.42 4.10
CA VAL A 36 3.62 14.15 3.39
C VAL A 36 4.68 13.30 4.06
N TYR A 37 4.31 12.11 4.47
CA TYR A 37 5.18 11.13 5.11
C TYR A 37 5.50 10.02 4.13
N LEU A 38 6.77 9.80 3.86
CA LEU A 38 7.26 8.71 3.02
C LEU A 38 7.94 7.66 3.89
N MET A 39 7.53 6.40 3.77
CA MET A 39 8.24 5.25 4.30
C MET A 39 9.19 4.74 3.22
N THR A 40 10.49 4.59 3.55
CA THR A 40 11.51 4.23 2.56
C THR A 40 12.35 3.04 3.02
N ARG A 41 12.85 2.24 2.07
CA ARG A 41 13.72 1.09 2.36
C ARG A 41 15.21 1.43 2.43
N GLN A 42 15.58 2.66 2.13
CA GLN A 42 16.94 3.14 2.36
C GLN A 42 17.05 3.68 3.78
N ASP A 43 17.97 3.13 4.56
CA ASP A 43 18.13 3.39 5.99
C ASP A 43 16.86 3.16 6.82
N ALA A 44 15.83 2.54 6.21
CA ALA A 44 14.55 2.16 6.81
C ALA A 44 13.96 3.30 7.67
N ARG A 45 13.74 4.47 7.06
CA ARG A 45 13.30 5.70 7.72
C ARG A 45 11.96 6.20 7.20
N VAL A 46 11.32 7.03 8.02
CA VAL A 46 10.22 7.90 7.61
C VAL A 46 10.78 9.29 7.32
N ILE A 47 10.46 9.85 6.15
CA ILE A 47 10.84 11.21 5.73
C ILE A 47 9.57 12.03 5.65
N VAL A 48 9.60 13.24 6.20
CA VAL A 48 8.44 14.14 6.28
C VAL A 48 8.72 15.43 5.54
N TYR A 49 7.82 15.78 4.63
CA TYR A 49 7.82 17.01 3.86
C TYR A 49 6.61 17.86 4.17
N ASP A 50 6.74 19.18 4.00
CA ASP A 50 5.55 20.01 3.90
C ASP A 50 4.87 19.80 2.52
N ARG A 51 3.70 20.41 2.35
CA ARG A 51 2.92 20.31 1.11
C ARG A 51 3.67 20.80 -0.14
N GLU A 52 4.60 21.73 0.01
CA GLU A 52 5.44 22.32 -1.02
C GLU A 52 6.70 21.47 -1.31
N GLY A 53 6.86 20.34 -0.63
CA GLY A 53 7.98 19.41 -0.80
C GLY A 53 9.26 19.85 -0.07
N ASN A 54 9.18 20.80 0.85
CA ASN A 54 10.32 21.14 1.68
C ASN A 54 10.48 20.09 2.78
N PHE A 55 11.71 19.62 2.98
CA PHE A 55 12.03 18.68 4.04
C PHE A 55 11.76 19.31 5.43
N ILE A 56 11.02 18.59 6.27
CA ILE A 56 10.75 18.97 7.65
C ILE A 56 11.66 18.21 8.61
N ARG A 57 11.67 16.87 8.52
CA ARG A 57 12.42 15.96 9.39
C ARG A 57 12.46 14.54 8.84
N SER A 58 13.28 13.70 9.42
CA SER A 58 13.19 12.25 9.28
C SER A 58 13.41 11.58 10.64
N TRP A 59 12.94 10.33 10.74
CA TRP A 59 13.12 9.49 11.93
C TRP A 59 13.01 8.01 11.54
N GLY A 60 13.37 7.12 12.45
CA GLY A 60 13.18 5.69 12.31
C GLY A 60 14.42 4.91 11.91
N GLU A 61 15.58 5.56 11.76
CA GLU A 61 16.85 4.85 11.54
C GLU A 61 17.12 3.86 12.67
N GLY A 62 17.33 2.59 12.32
CA GLY A 62 17.58 1.49 13.26
C GLY A 62 16.34 0.99 14.01
N LEU A 63 15.16 1.56 13.78
CA LEU A 63 13.90 1.08 14.36
C LEU A 63 13.22 0.00 13.49
N PHE A 64 13.49 0.01 12.20
CA PHE A 64 12.82 -0.85 11.23
C PHE A 64 13.80 -1.80 10.55
N THR A 65 13.26 -2.91 10.06
CA THR A 65 14.01 -3.78 9.16
C THR A 65 14.07 -3.17 7.74
N PRO A 66 14.94 -3.66 6.83
CA PRO A 66 14.94 -3.23 5.42
C PRO A 66 13.65 -3.66 4.65
N ARG A 67 12.65 -4.16 5.35
CA ARG A 67 11.39 -4.64 4.80
C ARG A 67 10.19 -3.88 5.33
N THR A 68 10.37 -2.60 5.56
CA THR A 68 9.24 -1.67 5.78
C THR A 68 8.21 -1.81 4.66
N HIS A 69 6.94 -1.51 4.97
CA HIS A 69 5.89 -1.73 3.98
C HIS A 69 4.82 -0.63 3.97
N GLY A 70 3.78 -0.72 4.80
CA GLY A 70 2.67 0.25 4.79
C GLY A 70 2.87 1.40 5.79
N ILE A 71 2.24 2.53 5.51
CA ILE A 71 2.10 3.66 6.43
C ILE A 71 0.70 4.25 6.33
N ALA A 72 0.08 4.54 7.47
CA ALA A 72 -1.18 5.26 7.55
C ALA A 72 -1.11 6.38 8.59
N ILE A 73 -1.92 7.42 8.43
CA ILE A 73 -2.06 8.49 9.40
C ILE A 73 -3.54 8.67 9.76
N ALA A 74 -3.81 8.69 11.05
CA ALA A 74 -5.13 9.01 11.59
C ALA A 74 -4.97 9.81 12.88
N GLU A 75 -5.74 10.90 13.03
CA GLU A 75 -5.62 11.83 14.16
C GLU A 75 -4.16 12.29 14.38
N ASP A 76 -3.46 12.54 13.28
CA ASP A 76 -2.03 12.89 13.21
C ASP A 76 -1.07 11.85 13.82
N MET A 77 -1.56 10.68 14.25
CA MET A 77 -0.71 9.57 14.66
C MET A 77 -0.31 8.73 13.45
N VAL A 78 0.96 8.31 13.44
CA VAL A 78 1.56 7.56 12.32
C VAL A 78 1.56 6.07 12.66
N TYR A 79 0.97 5.27 11.80
CA TYR A 79 0.98 3.80 11.88
C TYR A 79 1.88 3.26 10.78
N THR A 80 2.80 2.37 11.12
CA THR A 80 3.74 1.77 10.18
C THR A 80 3.66 0.26 10.25
N VAL A 81 3.90 -0.38 9.11
CA VAL A 81 3.97 -1.83 8.99
C VAL A 81 5.40 -2.23 8.61
N ASP A 82 5.95 -3.21 9.32
CA ASP A 82 7.23 -3.82 9.01
C ASP A 82 7.03 -5.32 8.79
N ASP A 83 7.09 -5.75 7.53
CA ASP A 83 6.88 -7.15 7.17
C ASP A 83 8.08 -8.03 7.58
N GLY A 84 9.25 -7.43 7.78
CA GLY A 84 10.45 -8.14 8.14
C GLY A 84 10.50 -8.59 9.59
N ASP A 85 9.90 -7.83 10.50
CA ASP A 85 9.82 -8.19 11.91
C ASP A 85 8.41 -8.55 12.39
N HIS A 86 7.43 -8.60 11.47
CA HIS A 86 6.06 -9.02 11.72
C HIS A 86 5.29 -8.08 12.65
N THR A 87 5.49 -6.75 12.56
CA THR A 87 4.87 -5.78 13.46
C THR A 87 4.10 -4.68 12.75
N VAL A 88 3.10 -4.15 13.47
CA VAL A 88 2.46 -2.87 13.19
C VAL A 88 2.72 -1.96 14.38
N ARG A 89 3.21 -0.73 14.14
CA ARG A 89 3.59 0.19 15.20
C ARG A 89 2.90 1.53 15.05
N LYS A 90 2.56 2.17 16.18
CA LYS A 90 1.99 3.52 16.24
C LYS A 90 3.00 4.48 16.82
N PHE A 91 3.14 5.66 16.20
CA PHE A 91 4.07 6.70 16.58
C PHE A 91 3.36 8.06 16.67
N THR A 92 3.98 8.99 17.44
CA THR A 92 3.68 10.41 17.27
C THR A 92 4.27 10.93 15.95
N PRO A 93 3.86 12.10 15.47
CA PRO A 93 4.44 12.71 14.26
C PRO A 93 5.97 12.87 14.32
N GLU A 94 6.54 12.96 15.51
CA GLU A 94 7.99 13.11 15.77
C GLU A 94 8.73 11.75 15.85
N GLY A 95 8.02 10.62 15.68
CA GLY A 95 8.64 9.29 15.70
C GLY A 95 8.76 8.64 17.08
N LYS A 96 8.05 9.14 18.11
CA LYS A 96 7.98 8.45 19.41
C LYS A 96 6.96 7.31 19.34
N GLN A 97 7.42 6.08 19.51
CA GLN A 97 6.53 4.89 19.52
C GLN A 97 5.59 4.93 20.74
N THR A 98 4.31 4.67 20.50
CA THR A 98 3.26 4.67 21.51
C THR A 98 2.54 3.32 21.63
N MET A 99 2.56 2.49 20.56
CA MET A 99 1.96 1.16 20.54
C MET A 99 2.72 0.24 19.59
N MET A 100 2.64 -1.06 19.81
CA MET A 100 3.12 -2.09 18.88
C MET A 100 2.17 -3.29 18.92
N LEU A 101 1.77 -3.76 17.74
CA LEU A 101 1.06 -5.02 17.53
C LEU A 101 2.05 -6.03 16.95
N GLY A 102 1.90 -7.29 17.35
CA GLY A 102 2.87 -8.32 17.01
C GLY A 102 4.05 -8.36 17.98
N THR A 103 4.99 -9.24 17.72
CA THR A 103 6.24 -9.38 18.49
C THR A 103 7.40 -9.44 17.51
N PRO A 104 8.38 -8.52 17.59
CA PRO A 104 9.49 -8.49 16.65
C PRO A 104 10.17 -9.86 16.48
N GLY A 105 10.31 -10.29 15.22
CA GLY A 105 10.93 -11.54 14.84
C GLY A 105 10.10 -12.81 15.13
N LYS A 106 8.86 -12.69 15.59
CA LYS A 106 7.96 -13.83 15.80
C LYS A 106 6.83 -13.83 14.79
N CYS A 107 6.78 -14.88 13.97
CA CYS A 107 5.71 -15.08 13.00
C CYS A 107 4.75 -16.22 13.42
N SER A 108 3.52 -16.14 12.88
CA SER A 108 2.53 -17.22 13.02
C SER A 108 2.91 -18.42 12.17
N ASP A 109 2.58 -19.61 12.63
CA ASP A 109 2.66 -20.83 11.83
C ASP A 109 1.50 -20.88 10.81
N THR A 110 1.83 -20.59 9.56
CA THR A 110 0.89 -20.61 8.42
C THR A 110 1.25 -21.66 7.37
N GLY A 111 2.35 -22.38 7.55
CA GLY A 111 2.95 -23.25 6.54
C GLY A 111 3.82 -22.50 5.52
N TYR A 112 3.98 -21.18 5.66
CA TYR A 112 4.82 -20.39 4.77
C TYR A 112 6.30 -20.81 4.83
N ASP A 113 6.90 -21.12 3.68
CA ASP A 113 8.28 -21.59 3.55
C ASP A 113 9.35 -20.47 3.56
N GLY A 114 8.94 -19.23 3.75
CA GLY A 114 9.81 -18.06 3.73
C GLY A 114 10.08 -17.48 2.32
N LYS A 115 9.56 -18.08 1.26
CA LYS A 115 9.87 -17.69 -0.13
C LYS A 115 8.63 -17.57 -1.02
N ASN A 116 7.76 -18.58 -1.00
CA ASN A 116 6.65 -18.68 -1.95
C ASN A 116 5.29 -18.56 -1.22
N ILE A 117 4.51 -17.56 -1.57
CA ILE A 117 3.16 -17.37 -1.01
C ILE A 117 2.24 -18.58 -1.27
N ALA A 118 2.46 -19.35 -2.33
CA ALA A 118 1.71 -20.56 -2.61
C ALA A 118 1.97 -21.69 -1.58
N SER A 119 3.00 -21.58 -0.73
CA SER A 119 3.26 -22.51 0.36
C SER A 119 2.37 -22.29 1.58
N ILE A 120 1.67 -21.16 1.67
CA ILE A 120 0.77 -20.84 2.77
C ILE A 120 -0.39 -21.84 2.76
N GLN A 121 -0.59 -22.57 3.86
CA GLN A 121 -1.57 -23.65 3.97
C GLN A 121 -2.82 -23.25 4.76
N LYS A 122 -2.67 -22.28 5.67
CA LYS A 122 -3.75 -21.82 6.56
C LYS A 122 -3.51 -20.38 6.98
N GLY A 123 -4.56 -19.66 7.36
CA GLY A 123 -4.44 -18.42 8.08
C GLY A 123 -3.95 -18.65 9.53
N GLY A 124 -3.16 -17.72 10.08
CA GLY A 124 -2.62 -17.79 11.45
C GLY A 124 -3.06 -16.62 12.33
N PRO A 125 -2.85 -16.73 13.66
CA PRO A 125 -3.05 -15.61 14.59
C PRO A 125 -2.11 -14.46 14.26
N PRO A 126 -2.12 -13.34 15.02
CA PRO A 126 -1.42 -12.12 14.58
C PRO A 126 -0.04 -12.39 14.03
N PHE A 127 0.11 -12.04 12.91
CA PHE A 127 1.05 -11.70 11.85
C PHE A 127 2.04 -12.81 11.44
N ASN A 128 2.09 -12.95 10.10
CA ASN A 128 3.24 -13.47 9.41
C ASN A 128 3.48 -12.59 8.17
N ARG A 129 4.29 -11.52 8.34
CA ARG A 129 4.66 -10.54 7.33
C ARG A 129 3.47 -9.66 6.89
N PRO A 130 2.91 -8.84 7.82
CA PRO A 130 1.84 -7.91 7.52
C PRO A 130 2.27 -6.90 6.45
N THR A 131 1.30 -6.41 5.70
CA THR A 131 1.55 -5.60 4.50
C THR A 131 1.03 -4.17 4.66
N ASP A 132 -0.14 -3.96 5.25
CA ASP A 132 -0.72 -2.63 5.34
C ASP A 132 -1.67 -2.50 6.52
N VAL A 133 -1.97 -1.24 6.89
CA VAL A 133 -2.89 -0.90 7.99
C VAL A 133 -3.81 0.25 7.60
N ALA A 134 -5.08 0.10 7.89
CA ALA A 134 -6.07 1.18 7.82
C ALA A 134 -6.67 1.47 9.20
N VAL A 135 -6.95 2.73 9.46
CA VAL A 135 -7.61 3.19 10.68
C VAL A 135 -9.02 3.66 10.33
N ALA A 136 -10.02 3.04 10.94
CA ALA A 136 -11.41 3.44 10.78
C ALA A 136 -11.71 4.76 11.54
N PRO A 137 -12.78 5.49 11.19
CA PRO A 137 -13.14 6.76 11.84
C PRO A 137 -13.35 6.67 13.36
N ASP A 138 -13.67 5.50 13.88
CA ASP A 138 -13.83 5.25 15.33
C ASP A 138 -12.55 4.74 16.01
N GLY A 139 -11.43 4.71 15.29
CA GLY A 139 -10.12 4.33 15.79
C GLY A 139 -9.82 2.83 15.74
N GLU A 140 -10.73 1.97 15.24
CA GLU A 140 -10.40 0.57 15.00
C GLU A 140 -9.37 0.40 13.88
N LEU A 141 -8.51 -0.61 14.02
CA LEU A 141 -7.43 -0.89 13.08
C LEU A 141 -7.77 -2.14 12.27
N TYR A 142 -7.52 -2.07 10.98
CA TYR A 142 -7.59 -3.20 10.06
C TYR A 142 -6.21 -3.41 9.44
N VAL A 143 -5.69 -4.63 9.54
CA VAL A 143 -4.34 -4.97 9.07
C VAL A 143 -4.42 -6.08 8.05
N CYS A 144 -3.89 -5.85 6.85
CA CYS A 144 -3.59 -6.90 5.89
C CYS A 144 -2.32 -7.64 6.32
N ASP A 145 -2.36 -8.97 6.23
CA ASP A 145 -1.22 -9.82 6.53
C ASP A 145 -1.06 -10.84 5.40
N GLY A 146 -0.20 -10.53 4.41
CA GLY A 146 -0.24 -11.18 3.11
C GLY A 146 1.04 -11.86 2.63
N TYR A 147 2.26 -11.46 3.04
CA TYR A 147 3.47 -12.09 2.52
C TYR A 147 3.75 -13.47 3.10
N GLY A 148 3.34 -13.72 4.34
CA GLY A 148 3.48 -15.03 4.97
C GLY A 148 2.17 -15.56 5.54
N ASN A 149 1.08 -14.87 5.30
CA ASN A 149 -0.27 -15.19 5.75
C ASN A 149 -1.29 -14.90 4.64
N ALA A 150 -2.56 -15.17 4.86
CA ALA A 150 -3.66 -14.86 3.96
C ALA A 150 -4.85 -14.31 4.76
N ARG A 151 -4.59 -13.24 5.55
CA ARG A 151 -5.56 -12.74 6.54
C ARG A 151 -5.71 -11.23 6.54
N VAL A 152 -6.86 -10.82 7.02
CA VAL A 152 -7.13 -9.49 7.57
C VAL A 152 -7.40 -9.64 9.07
N HIS A 153 -6.81 -8.75 9.86
CA HIS A 153 -7.00 -8.69 11.31
C HIS A 153 -7.65 -7.37 11.70
N ARG A 154 -8.68 -7.40 12.55
CA ARG A 154 -9.37 -6.24 13.12
C ARG A 154 -9.03 -6.10 14.59
N PHE A 155 -8.59 -4.91 14.99
CA PHE A 155 -8.24 -4.58 16.37
C PHE A 155 -9.02 -3.37 16.85
N LYS A 156 -9.20 -3.26 18.17
CA LYS A 156 -9.55 -2.00 18.81
C LYS A 156 -8.40 -1.00 18.70
N GLY A 157 -8.68 0.28 18.90
CA GLY A 157 -7.66 1.33 18.91
C GLY A 157 -6.59 1.17 20.01
N ASP A 158 -6.87 0.38 21.03
CA ASP A 158 -5.93 0.01 22.09
C ASP A 158 -5.03 -1.21 21.76
N GLY A 159 -5.23 -1.81 20.59
CA GLY A 159 -4.49 -2.98 20.12
C GLY A 159 -5.08 -4.33 20.50
N THR A 160 -6.24 -4.38 21.13
CA THR A 160 -6.93 -5.65 21.43
C THR A 160 -7.49 -6.25 20.14
N LEU A 161 -7.09 -7.49 19.81
CA LEU A 161 -7.62 -8.22 18.66
C LEU A 161 -9.13 -8.48 18.84
N ILE A 162 -9.94 -8.10 17.84
CA ILE A 162 -11.37 -8.37 17.80
C ILE A 162 -11.64 -9.66 17.03
N GLN A 163 -11.11 -9.74 15.80
CA GLN A 163 -11.31 -10.90 14.94
C GLN A 163 -10.30 -10.93 13.79
N SER A 164 -10.26 -12.05 13.07
CA SER A 164 -9.49 -12.23 11.86
C SER A 164 -10.29 -13.05 10.86
N TRP A 165 -10.13 -12.75 9.55
CA TRP A 165 -10.76 -13.53 8.48
C TRP A 165 -9.83 -13.67 7.28
N GLY A 166 -10.18 -14.58 6.38
CA GLY A 166 -9.40 -14.92 5.20
C GLY A 166 -8.61 -16.22 5.37
N GLU A 167 -8.46 -16.93 4.27
CA GLU A 167 -7.68 -18.16 4.12
C GLU A 167 -6.99 -18.14 2.76
N PRO A 168 -5.90 -18.91 2.55
CA PRO A 168 -5.22 -18.94 1.26
C PRO A 168 -6.12 -19.55 0.17
N GLY A 169 -6.09 -18.96 -1.03
CA GLY A 169 -6.81 -19.47 -2.20
C GLY A 169 -7.33 -18.41 -3.14
N ILE A 170 -8.09 -18.84 -4.15
CA ILE A 170 -8.69 -18.02 -5.20
C ILE A 170 -10.21 -17.86 -5.07
N GLY A 171 -10.84 -18.59 -4.17
CA GLY A 171 -12.28 -18.53 -3.92
C GLY A 171 -12.74 -17.22 -3.28
N PRO A 172 -14.07 -17.03 -3.14
CA PRO A 172 -14.62 -15.87 -2.42
C PRO A 172 -14.10 -15.79 -0.99
N GLY A 173 -13.58 -14.62 -0.58
CA GLY A 173 -13.02 -14.40 0.75
C GLY A 173 -11.67 -15.07 1.03
N GLN A 174 -11.11 -15.79 0.07
CA GLN A 174 -9.75 -16.30 0.13
C GLN A 174 -8.77 -15.30 -0.46
N PHE A 175 -7.48 -15.42 -0.17
CA PHE A 175 -6.44 -14.48 -0.60
C PHE A 175 -5.19 -15.19 -1.15
N HIS A 176 -4.59 -14.60 -2.19
CA HIS A 176 -3.19 -14.73 -2.50
C HIS A 176 -2.53 -13.34 -2.42
N LEU A 177 -2.05 -13.03 -1.22
CA LEU A 177 -1.38 -11.79 -0.87
C LEU A 177 -2.36 -10.59 -0.73
N PRO A 178 -3.19 -10.57 0.35
CA PRO A 178 -3.85 -9.33 0.74
C PRO A 178 -2.78 -8.28 1.05
N HIS A 179 -2.76 -7.18 0.26
CA HIS A 179 -1.63 -6.27 0.19
C HIS A 179 -1.93 -4.88 0.74
N GLY A 180 -2.91 -4.19 0.20
CA GLY A 180 -3.37 -2.89 0.67
C GLY A 180 -4.75 -3.00 1.30
N ILE A 181 -5.07 -2.11 2.23
CA ILE A 181 -6.34 -2.07 2.92
C ILE A 181 -6.81 -0.64 3.13
N GLY A 182 -8.10 -0.39 2.94
CA GLY A 182 -8.71 0.90 3.21
C GLY A 182 -10.10 0.76 3.80
N VAL A 183 -10.46 1.69 4.66
CA VAL A 183 -11.82 1.82 5.19
C VAL A 183 -12.50 3.00 4.53
N ALA A 184 -13.56 2.73 3.77
CA ALA A 184 -14.33 3.75 3.07
C ALA A 184 -15.15 4.62 4.06
N PRO A 185 -15.59 5.83 3.66
CA PRO A 185 -16.41 6.69 4.51
C PRO A 185 -17.74 6.06 4.96
N ASP A 186 -18.23 5.04 4.25
CA ASP A 186 -19.42 4.27 4.61
C ASP A 186 -19.12 3.03 5.48
N ASN A 187 -17.89 2.95 6.01
CA ASN A 187 -17.37 1.87 6.86
C ASN A 187 -17.21 0.51 6.17
N ARG A 188 -17.28 0.41 4.85
CA ARG A 188 -16.86 -0.80 4.14
C ARG A 188 -15.34 -0.92 4.15
N VAL A 189 -14.86 -2.16 4.29
CA VAL A 189 -13.42 -2.48 4.29
C VAL A 189 -13.05 -3.03 2.92
N PHE A 190 -12.12 -2.39 2.25
CA PHE A 190 -11.61 -2.76 0.93
C PHE A 190 -10.23 -3.37 1.09
N VAL A 191 -10.03 -4.53 0.49
CA VAL A 191 -8.77 -5.30 0.57
C VAL A 191 -8.28 -5.62 -0.83
N THR A 192 -7.08 -5.15 -1.18
CA THR A 192 -6.45 -5.50 -2.45
C THR A 192 -5.84 -6.89 -2.34
N ASP A 193 -6.39 -7.86 -3.06
CA ASP A 193 -5.88 -9.23 -3.15
C ASP A 193 -4.96 -9.33 -4.38
N ARG A 194 -3.70 -8.88 -4.17
CA ARG A 194 -2.76 -8.50 -5.24
C ARG A 194 -2.52 -9.61 -6.26
N GLU A 195 -2.17 -10.80 -5.84
CA GLU A 195 -1.81 -11.87 -6.77
C GLU A 195 -3.04 -12.60 -7.35
N ASN A 196 -4.25 -12.27 -6.87
CA ASN A 196 -5.52 -12.71 -7.46
C ASN A 196 -6.17 -11.64 -8.37
N ASP A 197 -5.48 -10.53 -8.64
CA ASP A 197 -5.96 -9.47 -9.55
C ASP A 197 -7.38 -8.99 -9.19
N ARG A 198 -7.66 -8.73 -7.90
CA ARG A 198 -8.98 -8.31 -7.42
C ARG A 198 -8.94 -7.45 -6.16
N ILE A 199 -10.06 -6.80 -5.88
CA ILE A 199 -10.32 -6.10 -4.62
C ILE A 199 -11.56 -6.72 -4.01
N HIS A 200 -11.45 -7.21 -2.77
CA HIS A 200 -12.58 -7.65 -1.98
C HIS A 200 -13.13 -6.53 -1.13
N ILE A 201 -14.45 -6.43 -1.03
CA ILE A 201 -15.16 -5.46 -0.22
C ILE A 201 -15.94 -6.19 0.88
N TYR A 202 -15.71 -5.79 2.13
CA TYR A 202 -16.29 -6.42 3.30
C TYR A 202 -17.12 -5.44 4.14
N THR A 203 -18.01 -5.97 4.95
CA THR A 203 -18.50 -5.28 6.14
C THR A 203 -17.35 -5.17 7.17
N ARG A 204 -17.54 -4.34 8.19
CA ARG A 204 -16.58 -4.27 9.33
C ARG A 204 -16.37 -5.61 10.03
N ASP A 205 -17.37 -6.48 10.02
CA ASP A 205 -17.34 -7.80 10.66
C ASP A 205 -16.83 -8.91 9.70
N GLY A 206 -16.17 -8.53 8.59
CA GLY A 206 -15.54 -9.48 7.68
C GLY A 206 -16.49 -10.27 6.78
N GLN A 207 -17.76 -9.88 6.66
CA GLN A 207 -18.67 -10.46 5.67
C GLN A 207 -18.34 -9.90 4.28
N LEU A 208 -18.05 -10.76 3.32
CA LEU A 208 -17.80 -10.37 1.93
C LEU A 208 -19.10 -9.82 1.31
N LEU A 209 -19.02 -8.61 0.78
CA LEU A 209 -20.13 -7.91 0.11
C LEU A 209 -20.01 -7.94 -1.40
N ASP A 210 -18.78 -7.72 -1.92
CA ASP A 210 -18.53 -7.57 -3.35
C ASP A 210 -17.07 -7.90 -3.69
N THR A 211 -16.78 -8.08 -4.98
CA THR A 211 -15.43 -8.31 -5.51
C THR A 211 -15.25 -7.60 -6.84
N TRP A 212 -14.29 -6.69 -6.91
CA TRP A 212 -13.91 -6.01 -8.15
C TRP A 212 -12.75 -6.73 -8.83
N THR A 213 -12.93 -7.08 -10.11
CA THR A 213 -11.96 -7.85 -10.91
C THR A 213 -11.36 -7.05 -12.08
N HIS A 214 -11.70 -5.76 -12.22
CA HIS A 214 -11.17 -4.89 -13.26
C HIS A 214 -9.87 -4.20 -12.85
N VAL A 215 -9.01 -4.90 -12.12
CA VAL A 215 -7.70 -4.46 -11.63
C VAL A 215 -6.63 -5.48 -12.00
N GLN A 216 -5.37 -5.05 -12.00
CA GLN A 216 -4.20 -5.92 -12.14
C GLN A 216 -3.25 -5.72 -10.95
N ARG A 217 -2.90 -6.78 -10.24
CA ARG A 217 -2.00 -6.73 -9.07
C ARG A 217 -2.16 -5.46 -8.24
N PRO A 218 -3.38 -5.17 -7.71
CA PRO A 218 -3.62 -3.95 -6.94
C PRO A 218 -2.77 -3.96 -5.68
N THR A 219 -2.03 -2.87 -5.44
CA THR A 219 -1.08 -2.77 -4.33
C THR A 219 -1.64 -1.96 -3.17
N ASP A 220 -2.29 -0.83 -3.46
CA ASP A 220 -2.81 0.06 -2.42
C ASP A 220 -4.14 0.68 -2.86
N ILE A 221 -4.89 1.20 -1.88
CA ILE A 221 -6.22 1.77 -2.09
C ILE A 221 -6.45 2.97 -1.17
N SER A 222 -6.90 4.08 -1.74
CA SER A 222 -7.21 5.30 -1.01
C SER A 222 -8.55 5.90 -1.44
N PHE A 223 -9.19 6.64 -0.53
CA PHE A 223 -10.50 7.24 -0.75
C PHE A 223 -10.37 8.76 -0.81
N GLY A 224 -10.79 9.33 -1.93
CA GLY A 224 -10.82 10.79 -2.11
C GLY A 224 -12.05 11.44 -1.46
N LYS A 225 -11.89 12.70 -1.05
CA LYS A 225 -13.04 13.53 -0.59
C LYS A 225 -14.09 13.78 -1.68
N ASP A 226 -13.72 13.48 -2.93
CA ASP A 226 -14.62 13.51 -4.11
C ASP A 226 -15.54 12.27 -4.22
N GLY A 227 -15.40 11.32 -3.28
CA GLY A 227 -16.16 10.07 -3.27
C GLY A 227 -15.63 9.02 -4.26
N LEU A 228 -14.43 9.21 -4.79
CA LEU A 228 -13.78 8.26 -5.68
C LEU A 228 -12.76 7.37 -4.93
N VAL A 229 -12.46 6.23 -5.53
CA VAL A 229 -11.53 5.23 -5.03
C VAL A 229 -10.31 5.20 -5.95
N TYR A 230 -9.15 5.36 -5.38
CA TYR A 230 -7.86 5.43 -6.07
C TYR A 230 -7.06 4.16 -5.77
N VAL A 231 -6.55 3.50 -6.80
CA VAL A 231 -5.86 2.22 -6.67
C VAL A 231 -4.54 2.27 -7.44
N SER A 232 -3.45 1.96 -6.77
CA SER A 232 -2.17 1.68 -7.43
C SER A 232 -2.11 0.21 -7.84
N GLU A 233 -1.59 -0.04 -9.04
CA GLU A 233 -1.58 -1.38 -9.63
C GLU A 233 -0.21 -1.68 -10.22
N LEU A 234 0.41 -2.78 -9.78
CA LEU A 234 1.69 -3.26 -10.29
C LEU A 234 1.56 -3.77 -11.72
N TRP A 235 2.69 -3.80 -12.42
CA TRP A 235 2.79 -4.36 -13.76
C TRP A 235 2.72 -5.90 -13.74
N TRP A 236 2.28 -6.45 -14.87
CA TRP A 236 2.54 -7.83 -15.26
C TRP A 236 3.52 -7.86 -16.45
N ARG A 237 4.44 -8.81 -16.49
CA ARG A 237 5.33 -9.03 -17.62
C ARG A 237 5.06 -10.35 -18.29
N VAL A 238 5.29 -10.38 -19.59
CA VAL A 238 5.22 -11.61 -20.39
C VAL A 238 6.05 -12.73 -19.75
N GLY A 239 5.50 -13.93 -19.72
CA GLY A 239 6.11 -15.11 -19.11
C GLY A 239 5.92 -15.23 -17.59
N GLN A 240 5.40 -14.22 -16.89
CA GLN A 240 4.99 -14.38 -15.50
C GLN A 240 3.73 -15.23 -15.39
N SER A 241 3.53 -15.87 -14.25
CA SER A 241 2.36 -16.71 -13.99
C SER A 241 1.46 -16.04 -12.94
N SER A 242 0.22 -15.76 -13.31
CA SER A 242 -0.85 -15.34 -12.42
C SER A 242 -1.61 -16.53 -11.87
N PHE A 243 -2.04 -16.50 -10.61
CA PHE A 243 -2.90 -17.54 -10.03
C PHE A 243 -4.27 -17.61 -10.71
N VAL A 244 -4.73 -16.52 -11.30
CA VAL A 244 -6.07 -16.41 -11.88
C VAL A 244 -6.04 -16.54 -13.39
N HIS A 245 -5.03 -15.94 -14.06
CA HIS A 245 -4.98 -15.86 -15.53
C HIS A 245 -3.98 -16.83 -16.17
N GLY A 246 -3.23 -17.59 -15.35
CA GLY A 246 -2.16 -18.44 -15.85
C GLY A 246 -0.98 -17.62 -16.40
N GLU A 247 -0.34 -18.09 -17.46
CA GLU A 247 0.80 -17.40 -18.06
C GLU A 247 0.40 -16.09 -18.74
N ILE A 248 1.04 -15.01 -18.37
CA ILE A 248 0.86 -13.67 -18.94
C ILE A 248 1.50 -13.61 -20.34
N LYS A 249 0.73 -13.23 -21.34
CA LYS A 249 1.12 -13.28 -22.76
C LYS A 249 1.65 -11.96 -23.31
N TRP A 250 1.46 -10.84 -22.61
CA TRP A 250 1.93 -9.50 -22.98
C TRP A 250 2.19 -8.67 -21.73
N ASP A 251 3.06 -7.67 -21.87
CA ASP A 251 3.34 -6.74 -20.80
C ASP A 251 2.13 -5.84 -20.50
N LEU A 252 1.76 -5.76 -19.24
CA LEU A 252 0.78 -4.81 -18.71
C LEU A 252 1.55 -3.82 -17.81
N PRO A 253 1.67 -2.53 -18.20
CA PRO A 253 2.43 -1.57 -17.39
C PRO A 253 1.78 -1.32 -16.04
N GLY A 254 2.60 -0.89 -15.06
CA GLY A 254 2.11 -0.34 -13.80
C GLY A 254 1.21 0.87 -14.07
N ARG A 255 0.17 1.05 -13.25
CA ARG A 255 -0.84 2.10 -13.48
C ARG A 255 -1.51 2.55 -12.18
N VAL A 256 -2.20 3.68 -12.29
CA VAL A 256 -3.20 4.11 -11.31
C VAL A 256 -4.58 4.03 -11.94
N SER A 257 -5.54 3.48 -11.21
CA SER A 257 -6.95 3.41 -11.62
C SER A 257 -7.83 4.15 -10.63
N ILE A 258 -8.85 4.82 -11.14
CA ILE A 258 -9.84 5.56 -10.34
C ILE A 258 -11.21 4.95 -10.61
N PHE A 259 -11.92 4.62 -9.53
CA PHE A 259 -13.24 4.00 -9.56
C PHE A 259 -14.25 4.86 -8.81
N ASP A 260 -15.53 4.67 -9.08
CA ASP A 260 -16.56 5.05 -8.13
C ASP A 260 -16.70 3.99 -7.02
N LEU A 261 -17.48 4.29 -5.98
CA LEU A 261 -17.73 3.35 -4.86
C LEU A 261 -18.58 2.12 -5.25
N LYS A 262 -19.01 2.02 -6.52
CA LYS A 262 -19.69 0.85 -7.09
C LYS A 262 -18.77 -0.03 -7.93
N GLY A 263 -17.50 0.34 -8.07
CA GLY A 263 -16.51 -0.39 -8.85
C GLY A 263 -16.49 -0.06 -10.35
N ASN A 264 -17.22 0.96 -10.78
CA ASN A 264 -17.12 1.43 -12.17
C ASN A 264 -15.82 2.18 -12.37
N VAL A 265 -15.07 1.83 -13.41
CA VAL A 265 -13.84 2.53 -13.78
C VAL A 265 -14.19 3.93 -14.31
N ILE A 266 -13.67 4.96 -13.66
CA ILE A 266 -13.81 6.35 -14.09
C ILE A 266 -12.69 6.72 -15.07
N THR A 267 -11.45 6.42 -14.70
CA THR A 267 -10.26 6.59 -15.54
C THR A 267 -9.12 5.72 -15.02
N ARG A 268 -8.14 5.49 -15.88
CA ARG A 268 -6.86 4.86 -15.51
C ARG A 268 -5.76 5.32 -16.45
N TRP A 269 -4.54 5.36 -15.96
CA TRP A 269 -3.38 5.63 -16.79
C TRP A 269 -2.15 4.88 -16.31
N GLY A 270 -1.30 4.56 -17.24
CA GLY A 270 0.00 3.93 -17.14
C GLY A 270 0.53 3.82 -18.55
N GLY A 271 1.78 3.51 -18.76
CA GLY A 271 2.36 3.49 -20.08
C GLY A 271 3.60 2.63 -20.22
N ALA A 272 3.97 2.33 -21.46
CA ALA A 272 5.15 1.55 -21.77
C ALA A 272 6.45 2.29 -21.39
N ASP A 273 6.48 3.62 -21.52
CA ASP A 273 7.59 4.47 -21.07
C ASP A 273 7.48 4.75 -19.58
N ARG A 274 7.69 3.71 -18.79
CA ARG A 274 7.47 3.68 -17.35
C ARG A 274 8.37 4.62 -16.54
N GLU A 275 9.52 5.05 -17.10
CA GLU A 275 10.47 5.97 -16.47
C GLU A 275 10.17 7.44 -16.77
N ALA A 276 9.27 7.72 -17.70
CA ALA A 276 8.85 9.08 -17.99
C ALA A 276 8.00 9.68 -16.87
N PRO A 277 8.14 10.98 -16.58
CA PRO A 277 7.30 11.67 -15.60
C PRO A 277 5.81 11.45 -15.86
N GLY A 278 5.06 11.09 -14.83
CA GLY A 278 3.63 10.81 -14.91
C GLY A 278 3.25 9.37 -15.27
N TYR A 279 4.23 8.52 -15.60
CA TYR A 279 4.06 7.07 -15.73
C TYR A 279 4.71 6.34 -14.55
N PHE A 280 4.66 5.01 -14.51
CA PHE A 280 5.02 4.25 -13.32
C PHE A 280 5.92 3.06 -13.63
N VAL A 281 6.98 2.95 -12.85
CA VAL A 281 7.85 1.76 -12.85
C VAL A 281 7.18 0.63 -12.06
N ALA A 282 6.85 0.89 -10.79
CA ALA A 282 6.26 -0.09 -9.90
C ALA A 282 5.44 0.62 -8.80
N PRO A 283 4.25 1.19 -9.14
CA PRO A 283 3.43 1.90 -8.17
C PRO A 283 3.00 0.95 -7.06
N HIS A 284 3.25 1.36 -5.81
CA HIS A 284 3.10 0.49 -4.66
C HIS A 284 2.14 1.07 -3.61
N THR A 285 2.17 2.36 -3.43
CA THR A 285 1.36 3.07 -2.44
C THR A 285 0.86 4.38 -3.03
N LEU A 286 -0.28 4.87 -2.56
CA LEU A 286 -0.80 6.17 -2.93
C LEU A 286 -1.65 6.79 -1.81
N CYS A 287 -1.62 8.11 -1.74
CA CYS A 287 -2.56 8.87 -0.90
C CYS A 287 -2.96 10.19 -1.56
N LEU A 288 -3.98 10.84 -0.99
CA LEU A 288 -4.45 12.14 -1.43
C LEU A 288 -4.38 13.15 -0.27
N ASP A 289 -4.02 14.38 -0.60
CA ASP A 289 -4.07 15.47 0.37
C ASP A 289 -5.47 16.13 0.45
N SER A 290 -5.59 17.18 1.28
CA SER A 290 -6.88 17.86 1.51
C SER A 290 -7.47 18.51 0.26
N ARG A 291 -6.65 18.83 -0.75
CA ARG A 291 -7.06 19.43 -2.04
C ARG A 291 -7.29 18.39 -3.13
N GLY A 292 -6.95 17.12 -2.85
CA GLY A 292 -7.05 16.01 -3.78
C GLY A 292 -5.84 15.85 -4.69
N ASP A 293 -4.71 16.53 -4.41
CA ASP A 293 -3.44 16.18 -5.04
C ASP A 293 -3.06 14.77 -4.60
N MET A 294 -2.51 13.99 -5.53
CA MET A 294 -2.17 12.61 -5.30
C MET A 294 -0.65 12.43 -5.21
N TYR A 295 -0.23 11.59 -4.30
CA TYR A 295 1.15 11.20 -4.09
C TYR A 295 1.28 9.69 -4.31
N VAL A 296 2.24 9.26 -5.15
CA VAL A 296 2.45 7.86 -5.50
C VAL A 296 3.89 7.48 -5.16
N GLY A 297 4.04 6.50 -4.28
CA GLY A 297 5.31 5.85 -3.96
C GLY A 297 5.50 4.58 -4.77
N GLU A 298 6.74 4.31 -5.16
CA GLU A 298 7.10 3.22 -6.04
C GLU A 298 8.23 2.36 -5.46
N VAL A 299 8.13 1.06 -5.64
CA VAL A 299 9.20 0.10 -5.30
C VAL A 299 10.12 -0.13 -6.51
N THR A 300 10.65 0.97 -7.01
CA THR A 300 11.43 1.06 -8.25
C THR A 300 12.70 0.22 -8.20
N TRP A 301 13.41 0.23 -7.07
CA TRP A 301 14.59 -0.61 -6.91
C TRP A 301 14.23 -2.09 -6.94
N THR A 302 13.29 -2.50 -6.09
CA THR A 302 12.92 -3.91 -5.91
C THR A 302 12.32 -4.52 -7.18
N PHE A 303 11.49 -3.79 -7.91
CA PHE A 303 10.78 -4.33 -9.08
C PHE A 303 11.34 -3.85 -10.43
N GLY A 304 12.27 -2.91 -10.44
CA GLY A 304 12.86 -2.35 -11.64
C GLY A 304 14.38 -2.51 -11.69
N VAL A 305 15.11 -1.68 -10.94
CA VAL A 305 16.58 -1.57 -11.00
C VAL A 305 17.26 -2.90 -10.70
N SER A 306 16.93 -3.56 -9.59
CA SER A 306 17.55 -4.83 -9.19
C SER A 306 17.32 -5.99 -10.17
N ARG A 307 16.37 -5.81 -11.09
CA ARG A 307 16.02 -6.79 -12.13
C ARG A 307 16.57 -6.41 -13.51
N GLY A 308 17.39 -5.36 -13.59
CA GLY A 308 18.07 -4.94 -14.82
C GLY A 308 17.17 -4.34 -15.90
N GLY A 309 15.99 -3.82 -15.52
CA GLY A 309 15.05 -3.30 -16.50
C GLY A 309 14.70 -1.81 -16.37
N VAL A 310 15.40 -1.07 -15.49
CA VAL A 310 15.15 0.34 -15.17
C VAL A 310 16.46 0.98 -14.75
N ARG A 311 16.66 2.26 -15.08
CA ARG A 311 17.85 3.03 -14.67
C ARG A 311 17.88 3.23 -13.15
N GLU A 312 19.07 3.34 -12.58
CA GLU A 312 19.25 3.55 -11.14
C GLU A 312 18.70 4.91 -10.64
N ASP A 313 18.64 5.89 -11.54
CA ASP A 313 18.11 7.24 -11.26
C ASP A 313 16.63 7.40 -11.61
N ALA A 314 15.93 6.32 -11.94
CA ALA A 314 14.49 6.37 -12.18
C ALA A 314 13.74 6.81 -10.92
N HIS A 315 12.63 7.52 -11.11
CA HIS A 315 11.83 8.03 -10.00
C HIS A 315 11.28 6.90 -9.10
N THR A 316 11.21 7.18 -7.81
CA THR A 316 10.64 6.30 -6.79
C THR A 316 9.42 6.93 -6.12
N PHE A 317 9.16 8.20 -6.47
CA PHE A 317 8.08 8.96 -5.88
C PHE A 317 7.64 10.07 -6.84
N GLN A 318 6.34 10.31 -6.93
CA GLN A 318 5.79 11.38 -7.74
C GLN A 318 4.58 12.04 -7.08
N LYS A 319 4.51 13.38 -7.18
CA LYS A 319 3.31 14.16 -6.86
C LYS A 319 2.52 14.49 -8.13
N PHE A 320 1.21 14.38 -8.04
CA PHE A 320 0.28 14.75 -9.10
C PHE A 320 -0.69 15.81 -8.60
N ALA A 321 -0.61 17.01 -9.14
CA ALA A 321 -1.58 18.05 -8.86
C ALA A 321 -2.91 17.77 -9.55
N ARG A 322 -4.00 17.93 -8.81
CA ARG A 322 -5.36 17.82 -9.34
C ARG A 322 -5.73 19.06 -10.13
N GLY A 323 -6.23 18.89 -11.40
CA GLY A 323 -6.71 19.94 -12.30
C GLY A 323 -8.21 20.12 -12.25
#